data_f859d2404ca91eb1fb0dfdfb8a58b2eb
#
_entry.id   f859d2404ca91eb1fb0dfdfb8a58b2eb
#
_cell.length_a   1.000
_cell.length_b   1.000
_cell.length_c   1.000
_cell.angle_alpha   90.00
_cell.angle_beta   90.00
_cell.angle_gamma   90.00
#
_symmetry.space_group_name_H-M   'P 1'
#
loop_
_entity.id
_entity.type
_entity.pdbx_description
1 polymer ?
#
loop_
_entity_poly.entity_id
_entity_poly.type
_entity_poly.pdbx_seq_one_letter_code
_entity_poly.pdbx_strand_id
1 'polypeptide(L)'
;MLAVAGIASAQGPAIVAHRGYWDDNAQNSIASLRKAQEFGCWGSECDVHLTADNVVVVNHDHTIGGTDIQNSPFEEVRTHRLKNGEAVPTLDEYLDQAAQSETCVLVLEIKPHANAVREDMVIHQCLEGLKAHQLLNPARVVFISFSYYICKELARMCPEFTVQYLNGDKSPAEVRADGINGIDYHYSRFAAHPEWVQEAHALGMSVNVWTVDGEKTIRKMIGLGVDQITTNDPALVRQLIQL
;
A
#
# COMPACT_ATOMS: atom_id res chain seq x y z
N MET A 1 -21.76 -13.21 8.69
CA MET A 1 -21.80 -12.25 7.58
C MET A 1 -21.67 -10.86 8.19
N LEU A 2 -20.46 -10.35 8.27
CA LEU A 2 -20.22 -8.94 8.58
C LEU A 2 -19.98 -8.24 7.26
N ALA A 3 -20.91 -7.38 6.87
CA ALA A 3 -20.77 -6.54 5.70
C ALA A 3 -19.58 -5.60 5.94
N VAL A 4 -18.54 -5.70 5.11
CA VAL A 4 -17.60 -4.60 4.94
C VAL A 4 -18.39 -3.51 4.25
N ALA A 5 -18.92 -2.59 5.04
CA ALA A 5 -19.60 -1.42 4.53
C ALA A 5 -18.54 -0.61 3.76
N GLY A 6 -18.70 -0.53 2.45
CA GLY A 6 -18.03 0.49 1.65
C GLY A 6 -18.41 1.84 2.25
N ILE A 7 -17.50 2.46 2.94
CA ILE A 7 -17.70 3.80 3.49
C ILE A 7 -17.42 4.79 2.36
N ALA A 8 -18.38 4.98 1.48
CA ALA A 8 -18.51 6.27 0.83
C ALA A 8 -18.88 7.25 1.95
N SER A 9 -17.87 7.76 2.64
CA SER A 9 -18.09 8.72 3.71
C SER A 9 -18.59 10.01 3.08
N ALA A 10 -19.52 10.69 3.73
CA ALA A 10 -19.94 12.05 3.40
C ALA A 10 -18.79 13.08 3.49
N GLN A 11 -17.56 12.61 3.67
CA GLN A 11 -16.32 13.38 3.86
C GLN A 11 -15.29 13.24 2.72
N GLY A 12 -15.64 12.56 1.60
CA GLY A 12 -14.69 12.32 0.49
C GLY A 12 -13.75 11.12 0.70
N PRO A 13 -12.83 10.84 -0.25
CA PRO A 13 -11.91 9.70 -0.20
C PRO A 13 -10.89 9.82 0.94
N ALA A 14 -10.49 8.68 1.49
CA ALA A 14 -9.42 8.59 2.47
C ALA A 14 -8.06 8.89 1.84
N ILE A 15 -7.18 9.59 2.56
CA ILE A 15 -5.86 10.00 2.08
C ILE A 15 -4.82 8.95 2.46
N VAL A 16 -4.13 8.39 1.47
CA VAL A 16 -2.99 7.49 1.65
C VAL A 16 -1.72 8.22 1.23
N ALA A 17 -0.76 8.36 2.15
CA ALA A 17 0.54 8.94 1.85
C ALA A 17 1.41 7.91 1.11
N HIS A 18 1.73 8.15 -0.17
CA HIS A 18 2.52 7.28 -1.03
C HIS A 18 3.98 7.22 -0.54
N ARG A 19 4.42 6.04 -0.09
CA ARG A 19 5.75 5.81 0.53
C ARG A 19 6.01 6.70 1.75
N GLY A 20 4.93 6.98 2.52
CA GLY A 20 4.95 7.97 3.59
C GLY A 20 4.75 9.42 3.12
N TYR A 21 4.74 10.39 4.05
CA TYR A 21 4.72 11.82 3.71
C TYR A 21 6.15 12.36 3.72
N TRP A 22 6.79 12.39 2.54
CA TRP A 22 8.24 12.53 2.38
C TRP A 22 8.71 13.84 1.74
N ASP A 23 7.87 14.90 1.67
CA ASP A 23 8.20 16.18 1.01
C ASP A 23 9.56 16.77 1.42
N ASP A 24 9.96 16.63 2.68
CA ASP A 24 11.26 17.03 3.22
C ASP A 24 12.08 15.85 3.80
N ASN A 25 11.62 14.61 3.57
CA ASN A 25 12.25 13.38 4.03
C ASN A 25 12.67 12.47 2.86
N ALA A 26 12.83 11.19 3.13
CA ALA A 26 13.03 10.18 2.10
C ALA A 26 11.78 9.29 1.99
N GLN A 27 11.47 8.84 0.79
CA GLN A 27 10.45 7.80 0.55
C GLN A 27 10.78 6.54 1.35
N ASN A 28 9.75 5.84 1.84
CA ASN A 28 9.93 4.59 2.57
C ASN A 28 10.85 4.70 3.81
N SER A 29 10.97 5.89 4.39
CA SER A 29 11.73 6.12 5.63
C SER A 29 10.80 6.06 6.85
N ILE A 30 11.39 5.79 8.01
CA ILE A 30 10.66 5.87 9.28
C ILE A 30 10.16 7.29 9.52
N ALA A 31 10.95 8.30 9.16
CA ALA A 31 10.55 9.71 9.26
C ALA A 31 9.34 10.05 8.38
N SER A 32 9.23 9.51 7.15
CA SER A 32 8.08 9.75 6.29
C SER A 32 6.79 9.08 6.80
N LEU A 33 6.89 7.89 7.38
CA LEU A 33 5.77 7.24 8.06
C LEU A 33 5.30 8.06 9.26
N ARG A 34 6.23 8.47 10.13
CA ARG A 34 5.91 9.32 11.28
C ARG A 34 5.21 10.61 10.87
N LYS A 35 5.70 11.27 9.83
CA LYS A 35 5.08 12.49 9.31
C LYS A 35 3.67 12.25 8.76
N ALA A 36 3.42 11.13 8.08
CA ALA A 36 2.08 10.76 7.64
C ALA A 36 1.12 10.56 8.82
N GLN A 37 1.59 9.93 9.91
CA GLN A 37 0.83 9.76 11.16
C GLN A 37 0.54 11.11 11.83
N GLU A 38 1.55 11.96 11.99
CA GLU A 38 1.43 13.30 12.59
C GLU A 38 0.51 14.21 11.79
N PHE A 39 0.58 14.14 10.46
CA PHE A 39 -0.32 14.85 9.57
C PHE A 39 -1.77 14.31 9.70
N GLY A 40 -1.98 13.08 10.18
CA GLY A 40 -3.29 12.44 10.27
C GLY A 40 -3.79 11.97 8.90
N CYS A 41 -2.93 11.38 8.10
CA CYS A 41 -3.36 10.58 6.95
C CYS A 41 -4.17 9.39 7.45
N TRP A 42 -5.19 9.00 6.67
CA TRP A 42 -5.89 7.75 6.95
C TRP A 42 -4.95 6.55 6.83
N GLY A 43 -4.06 6.56 5.85
CA GLY A 43 -3.08 5.51 5.65
C GLY A 43 -1.73 6.03 5.18
N SER A 44 -0.71 5.20 5.38
CA SER A 44 0.64 5.38 4.84
C SER A 44 1.02 4.13 4.08
N GLU A 45 1.35 4.29 2.81
CA GLU A 45 1.80 3.19 1.96
C GLU A 45 3.32 3.00 2.10
N CYS A 46 3.78 1.76 2.01
CA CYS A 46 5.18 1.39 1.92
C CYS A 46 5.38 0.11 1.11
N ASP A 47 6.58 -0.05 0.56
CA ASP A 47 6.98 -1.13 -0.32
C ASP A 47 7.96 -2.08 0.37
N VAL A 48 7.77 -3.41 0.24
CA VAL A 48 8.69 -4.37 0.84
C VAL A 48 9.27 -5.37 -0.14
N HIS A 49 10.54 -5.70 0.09
CA HIS A 49 11.30 -6.76 -0.59
C HIS A 49 11.87 -7.75 0.43
N LEU A 50 12.05 -8.99 0.01
CA LEU A 50 12.75 -10.03 0.75
C LEU A 50 14.18 -10.16 0.23
N THR A 51 15.19 -9.96 1.08
CA THR A 51 16.62 -10.13 0.75
C THR A 51 16.96 -11.60 0.50
N ALA A 52 18.16 -11.88 -0.03
CA ALA A 52 18.61 -13.24 -0.30
C ALA A 52 18.65 -14.13 0.96
N ASP A 53 18.94 -13.55 2.12
CA ASP A 53 18.99 -14.19 3.44
C ASP A 53 17.69 -14.05 4.25
N ASN A 54 16.57 -13.70 3.56
CA ASN A 54 15.20 -13.69 4.08
C ASN A 54 14.89 -12.61 5.12
N VAL A 55 15.53 -11.45 5.06
CA VAL A 55 15.14 -10.27 5.82
C VAL A 55 14.20 -9.43 4.97
N VAL A 56 13.07 -9.01 5.50
CA VAL A 56 12.15 -8.09 4.82
C VAL A 56 12.62 -6.66 5.05
N VAL A 57 12.85 -5.92 3.96
CA VAL A 57 13.30 -4.52 3.98
C VAL A 57 12.31 -3.61 3.26
N VAL A 58 12.28 -2.34 3.66
CA VAL A 58 11.37 -1.33 3.09
C VAL A 58 12.10 -0.47 2.07
N ASN A 59 11.76 -0.66 0.80
CA ASN A 59 12.30 0.10 -0.34
C ASN A 59 11.42 -0.11 -1.57
N HIS A 60 11.25 0.92 -2.40
CA HIS A 60 10.42 0.78 -3.62
C HIS A 60 11.12 0.04 -4.74
N ASP A 61 12.35 0.47 -5.09
CA ASP A 61 13.06 -0.06 -6.24
C ASP A 61 13.66 -1.45 -5.93
N HIS A 62 13.85 -2.27 -6.95
CA HIS A 62 14.54 -3.57 -6.81
C HIS A 62 16.01 -3.42 -6.43
N THR A 63 16.56 -2.21 -6.61
CA THR A 63 17.96 -1.91 -6.30
C THR A 63 18.08 -0.67 -5.42
N ILE A 64 19.13 -0.63 -4.60
CA ILE A 64 19.54 0.56 -3.89
C ILE A 64 21.05 0.74 -4.01
N GLY A 65 21.50 1.91 -4.48
CA GLY A 65 22.93 2.18 -4.70
C GLY A 65 23.63 1.21 -5.64
N GLY A 66 22.88 0.53 -6.52
CA GLY A 66 23.38 -0.51 -7.43
C GLY A 66 23.31 -1.93 -6.87
N THR A 67 23.00 -2.12 -5.59
CA THR A 67 22.80 -3.44 -4.96
C THR A 67 21.39 -3.96 -5.25
N ASP A 68 21.27 -5.17 -5.81
CA ASP A 68 20.00 -5.86 -6.02
C ASP A 68 19.51 -6.45 -4.69
N ILE A 69 18.41 -5.91 -4.17
CA ILE A 69 17.89 -6.24 -2.84
C ILE A 69 17.52 -7.72 -2.72
N GLN A 70 16.83 -8.28 -3.72
CA GLN A 70 16.33 -9.66 -3.64
C GLN A 70 17.42 -10.72 -3.82
N ASN A 71 18.58 -10.32 -4.37
CA ASN A 71 19.71 -11.21 -4.64
C ASN A 71 20.93 -10.94 -3.73
N SER A 72 20.84 -9.98 -2.81
CA SER A 72 21.92 -9.62 -1.87
C SER A 72 21.54 -9.93 -0.42
N PRO A 73 22.51 -10.24 0.46
CA PRO A 73 22.23 -10.36 1.89
C PRO A 73 21.90 -9.00 2.51
N PHE A 74 21.13 -9.01 3.59
CA PHE A 74 20.68 -7.80 4.27
C PHE A 74 21.83 -6.86 4.69
N GLU A 75 22.94 -7.42 5.19
CA GLU A 75 24.09 -6.64 5.62
C GLU A 75 24.67 -5.76 4.49
N GLU A 76 24.61 -6.21 3.24
CA GLU A 76 25.02 -5.41 2.07
C GLU A 76 23.98 -4.32 1.79
N VAL A 77 22.68 -4.64 1.75
CA VAL A 77 21.58 -3.69 1.55
C VAL A 77 21.63 -2.58 2.60
N ARG A 78 21.89 -2.93 3.87
CA ARG A 78 21.90 -2.02 5.01
C ARG A 78 23.07 -1.01 4.99
N THR A 79 24.10 -1.24 4.18
CA THR A 79 25.20 -0.25 4.02
C THR A 79 24.73 1.04 3.35
N HIS A 80 23.68 0.96 2.54
CA HIS A 80 23.11 2.10 1.83
C HIS A 80 22.31 3.02 2.74
N ARG A 81 22.21 4.28 2.34
CA ARG A 81 21.45 5.32 3.04
C ARG A 81 20.38 5.88 2.15
N LEU A 82 19.22 6.15 2.74
CA LEU A 82 18.17 6.92 2.13
C LEU A 82 18.58 8.39 2.00
N LYS A 83 17.83 9.17 1.22
CA LYS A 83 18.16 10.60 0.96
C LYS A 83 18.25 11.46 2.23
N ASN A 84 17.53 11.09 3.30
CA ASN A 84 17.56 11.77 4.60
C ASN A 84 18.64 11.24 5.56
N GLY A 85 19.49 10.31 5.10
CA GLY A 85 20.56 9.70 5.89
C GLY A 85 20.18 8.49 6.72
N GLU A 86 18.89 8.13 6.80
CA GLU A 86 18.45 6.89 7.46
C GLU A 86 19.02 5.65 6.74
N ALA A 87 19.26 4.59 7.49
CA ALA A 87 19.51 3.28 6.88
C ALA A 87 18.22 2.77 6.22
N VAL A 88 18.35 1.87 5.24
CA VAL A 88 17.20 1.13 4.71
C VAL A 88 16.51 0.40 5.87
N PRO A 89 15.25 0.68 6.18
CA PRO A 89 14.57 0.05 7.31
C PRO A 89 14.31 -1.43 7.05
N THR A 90 14.40 -2.26 8.07
CA THR A 90 13.72 -3.56 8.06
C THR A 90 12.22 -3.35 8.22
N LEU A 91 11.42 -4.35 7.85
CA LEU A 91 9.98 -4.32 8.13
C LEU A 91 9.73 -4.19 9.65
N ASP A 92 10.47 -4.91 10.50
CA ASP A 92 10.31 -4.82 11.96
C ASP A 92 10.52 -3.39 12.48
N GLU A 93 11.58 -2.71 12.06
CA GLU A 93 11.83 -1.30 12.43
C GLU A 93 10.71 -0.37 11.93
N TYR A 94 10.15 -0.65 10.76
CA TYR A 94 9.03 0.12 10.21
C TYR A 94 7.73 -0.14 10.96
N LEU A 95 7.48 -1.40 11.36
CA LEU A 95 6.32 -1.79 12.16
C LEU A 95 6.37 -1.23 13.57
N ASP A 96 7.55 -1.08 14.19
CA ASP A 96 7.70 -0.37 15.46
C ASP A 96 7.15 1.05 15.39
N GLN A 97 7.43 1.77 14.28
CA GLN A 97 6.86 3.10 14.05
C GLN A 97 5.37 3.03 13.71
N ALA A 98 4.95 2.05 12.90
CA ALA A 98 3.54 1.89 12.54
C ALA A 98 2.64 1.66 13.77
N ALA A 99 3.14 0.94 14.77
CA ALA A 99 2.46 0.68 16.03
C ALA A 99 2.27 1.95 16.90
N GLN A 100 3.00 3.04 16.66
CA GLN A 100 2.85 4.29 17.42
C GLN A 100 1.56 5.06 17.10
N SER A 101 0.86 4.72 16.04
CA SER A 101 -0.44 5.32 15.70
C SER A 101 -1.53 4.27 15.79
N GLU A 102 -2.65 4.60 16.42
CA GLU A 102 -3.84 3.72 16.47
C GLU A 102 -4.76 3.89 15.25
N THR A 103 -4.62 4.98 14.51
CA THR A 103 -5.56 5.39 13.45
C THR A 103 -5.00 5.33 12.04
N CYS A 104 -3.68 5.48 11.85
CA CYS A 104 -3.05 5.42 10.54
C CYS A 104 -2.94 3.96 10.08
N VAL A 105 -3.60 3.63 8.98
CA VAL A 105 -3.59 2.31 8.36
C VAL A 105 -2.26 2.11 7.61
N LEU A 106 -1.64 0.95 7.77
CA LEU A 106 -0.49 0.54 6.97
C LEU A 106 -1.00 -0.06 5.65
N VAL A 107 -0.70 0.60 4.53
CA VAL A 107 -0.95 0.07 3.18
C VAL A 107 0.35 -0.57 2.72
N LEU A 108 0.43 -1.91 2.82
CA LEU A 108 1.66 -2.66 2.64
C LEU A 108 1.74 -3.25 1.24
N GLU A 109 2.61 -2.70 0.39
CA GLU A 109 2.92 -3.29 -0.91
C GLU A 109 3.96 -4.39 -0.78
N ILE A 110 3.55 -5.63 -1.06
CA ILE A 110 4.48 -6.75 -1.21
C ILE A 110 4.90 -6.81 -2.67
N LYS A 111 6.16 -6.48 -2.95
CA LYS A 111 6.71 -6.48 -4.32
C LYS A 111 6.74 -7.90 -4.91
N PRO A 112 6.57 -8.04 -6.23
CA PRO A 112 6.78 -9.33 -6.90
C PRO A 112 8.19 -9.87 -6.70
N HIS A 113 8.31 -11.19 -6.55
CA HIS A 113 9.58 -11.89 -6.43
C HIS A 113 9.77 -12.89 -7.58
N ALA A 114 10.97 -13.48 -7.66
CA ALA A 114 11.40 -14.30 -8.80
C ALA A 114 10.50 -15.51 -9.08
N ASN A 115 9.81 -16.05 -8.08
CA ASN A 115 8.92 -17.20 -8.19
C ASN A 115 7.97 -17.32 -7.00
N ALA A 116 6.97 -18.18 -7.11
CA ALA A 116 5.96 -18.41 -6.08
C ALA A 116 6.54 -18.79 -4.71
N VAL A 117 7.62 -19.55 -4.65
CA VAL A 117 8.26 -19.93 -3.37
C VAL A 117 8.78 -18.69 -2.63
N ARG A 118 9.41 -17.76 -3.35
CA ARG A 118 9.89 -16.50 -2.76
C ARG A 118 8.72 -15.59 -2.39
N GLU A 119 7.65 -15.58 -3.18
CA GLU A 119 6.43 -14.82 -2.87
C GLU A 119 5.72 -15.38 -1.63
N ASP A 120 5.63 -16.70 -1.47
CA ASP A 120 5.12 -17.31 -0.24
C ASP A 120 5.97 -16.95 0.98
N MET A 121 7.29 -16.96 0.84
CA MET A 121 8.20 -16.60 1.94
C MET A 121 8.00 -15.15 2.39
N VAL A 122 7.94 -14.18 1.48
CA VAL A 122 7.74 -12.78 1.86
C VAL A 122 6.35 -12.54 2.46
N ILE A 123 5.30 -13.21 1.96
CA ILE A 123 3.95 -13.17 2.56
C ILE A 123 4.03 -13.63 4.02
N HIS A 124 4.61 -14.81 4.27
CA HIS A 124 4.72 -15.36 5.63
C HIS A 124 5.53 -14.46 6.55
N GLN A 125 6.67 -13.92 6.10
CA GLN A 125 7.49 -12.99 6.91
C GLN A 125 6.71 -11.71 7.24
N CYS A 126 5.97 -11.14 6.30
CA CYS A 126 5.13 -9.97 6.55
C CYS A 126 4.02 -10.27 7.59
N LEU A 127 3.34 -11.39 7.47
CA LEU A 127 2.28 -11.78 8.40
C LEU A 127 2.82 -12.04 9.81
N GLU A 128 3.97 -12.70 9.95
CA GLU A 128 4.61 -12.94 11.25
C GLU A 128 5.12 -11.62 11.88
N GLY A 129 5.72 -10.71 11.10
CA GLY A 129 6.11 -9.40 11.58
C GLY A 129 4.91 -8.59 12.08
N LEU A 130 3.83 -8.51 11.29
CA LEU A 130 2.59 -7.84 11.70
C LEU A 130 1.99 -8.42 12.98
N LYS A 131 2.03 -9.74 13.13
CA LYS A 131 1.56 -10.43 14.34
C LYS A 131 2.43 -10.12 15.56
N ALA A 132 3.76 -10.13 15.40
CA ALA A 132 4.71 -9.84 16.47
C ALA A 132 4.52 -8.40 17.01
N HIS A 133 4.20 -7.44 16.14
CA HIS A 133 3.94 -6.03 16.50
C HIS A 133 2.47 -5.73 16.82
N GLN A 134 1.61 -6.75 16.94
CA GLN A 134 0.17 -6.62 17.23
C GLN A 134 -0.60 -5.78 16.20
N LEU A 135 -0.08 -5.71 14.98
CA LEU A 135 -0.66 -4.99 13.85
C LEU A 135 -1.47 -5.89 12.90
N LEU A 136 -1.47 -7.22 13.09
CA LEU A 136 -2.24 -8.16 12.26
C LEU A 136 -3.73 -8.03 12.58
N ASN A 137 -4.31 -6.93 12.09
CA ASN A 137 -5.70 -6.53 12.31
C ASN A 137 -6.24 -5.91 11.01
N PRO A 138 -7.39 -6.38 10.45
CA PRO A 138 -7.93 -5.88 9.20
C PRO A 138 -8.33 -4.39 9.23
N ALA A 139 -8.51 -3.80 10.40
CA ALA A 139 -8.72 -2.35 10.55
C ALA A 139 -7.40 -1.54 10.50
N ARG A 140 -6.25 -2.20 10.53
CA ARG A 140 -4.92 -1.57 10.63
C ARG A 140 -4.04 -1.78 9.43
N VAL A 141 -4.35 -2.78 8.58
CA VAL A 141 -3.51 -3.15 7.44
C VAL A 141 -4.37 -3.40 6.21
N VAL A 142 -3.92 -2.84 5.10
CA VAL A 142 -4.36 -3.16 3.74
C VAL A 142 -3.17 -3.72 2.99
N PHE A 143 -3.34 -4.85 2.32
CA PHE A 143 -2.30 -5.43 1.46
C PHE A 143 -2.51 -5.03 0.01
N ILE A 144 -1.43 -4.66 -0.67
CA ILE A 144 -1.46 -4.35 -2.09
C ILE A 144 -0.30 -5.06 -2.81
N SER A 145 -0.47 -5.44 -4.07
CA SER A 145 0.61 -6.02 -4.88
C SER A 145 0.34 -5.93 -6.38
N PHE A 146 1.41 -5.81 -7.17
CA PHE A 146 1.40 -6.05 -8.62
C PHE A 146 1.40 -7.54 -8.96
N SER A 147 1.83 -8.43 -8.05
CA SER A 147 1.73 -9.88 -8.24
C SER A 147 0.31 -10.36 -7.97
N TYR A 148 -0.33 -10.85 -9.02
CA TYR A 148 -1.67 -11.45 -8.89
C TYR A 148 -1.66 -12.70 -8.00
N TYR A 149 -0.53 -13.43 -8.00
CA TYR A 149 -0.32 -14.58 -7.13
C TYR A 149 -0.34 -14.16 -5.65
N ILE A 150 0.44 -13.14 -5.27
CA ILE A 150 0.47 -12.61 -3.89
C ILE A 150 -0.95 -12.18 -3.46
N CYS A 151 -1.68 -11.44 -4.32
CA CYS A 151 -3.04 -11.01 -3.99
C CYS A 151 -3.98 -12.21 -3.74
N LYS A 152 -3.91 -13.26 -4.56
CA LYS A 152 -4.72 -14.47 -4.40
C LYS A 152 -4.38 -15.24 -3.12
N GLU A 153 -3.09 -15.41 -2.83
CA GLU A 153 -2.65 -16.11 -1.62
C GLU A 153 -3.05 -15.32 -0.35
N LEU A 154 -2.88 -14.00 -0.32
CA LEU A 154 -3.34 -13.16 0.79
C LEU A 154 -4.87 -13.22 0.98
N ALA A 155 -5.63 -13.13 -0.11
CA ALA A 155 -7.09 -13.24 -0.04
C ALA A 155 -7.56 -14.61 0.47
N ARG A 156 -6.80 -15.68 0.16
CA ARG A 156 -7.07 -17.05 0.65
C ARG A 156 -6.67 -17.23 2.12
N MET A 157 -5.51 -16.69 2.53
CA MET A 157 -4.95 -16.88 3.88
C MET A 157 -5.59 -15.96 4.91
N CYS A 158 -5.95 -14.75 4.50
CA CYS A 158 -6.42 -13.66 5.35
C CYS A 158 -7.72 -13.04 4.76
N PRO A 159 -8.82 -13.81 4.62
CA PRO A 159 -10.01 -13.36 3.91
C PRO A 159 -10.74 -12.18 4.56
N GLU A 160 -10.42 -11.85 5.81
CA GLU A 160 -10.92 -10.70 6.54
C GLU A 160 -10.19 -9.39 6.22
N PHE A 161 -9.01 -9.47 5.59
CA PHE A 161 -8.23 -8.29 5.23
C PHE A 161 -8.64 -7.72 3.87
N THR A 162 -8.45 -6.43 3.69
CA THR A 162 -8.51 -5.81 2.37
C THR A 162 -7.23 -6.13 1.62
N VAL A 163 -7.40 -6.75 0.45
CA VAL A 163 -6.33 -7.03 -0.51
C VAL A 163 -6.68 -6.36 -1.82
N GLN A 164 -5.80 -5.49 -2.32
CA GLN A 164 -6.04 -4.72 -3.55
C GLN A 164 -4.99 -5.06 -4.61
N TYR A 165 -5.45 -5.34 -5.83
CA TYR A 165 -4.58 -5.61 -6.98
C TYR A 165 -4.17 -4.32 -7.68
N LEU A 166 -2.88 -4.19 -8.06
CA LEU A 166 -2.30 -2.94 -8.55
C LEU A 166 -2.21 -2.82 -10.09
N ASN A 167 -2.09 -3.91 -10.84
CA ASN A 167 -1.60 -3.87 -12.22
C ASN A 167 -2.60 -3.25 -13.24
N GLY A 168 -3.90 -3.27 -12.94
CA GLY A 168 -4.92 -2.61 -13.77
C GLY A 168 -5.16 -3.25 -15.14
N ASP A 169 -4.79 -4.51 -15.33
CA ASP A 169 -4.99 -5.31 -16.54
C ASP A 169 -6.24 -6.21 -16.49
N LYS A 170 -6.95 -6.19 -15.36
CA LYS A 170 -8.17 -6.97 -15.11
C LYS A 170 -9.32 -6.06 -14.67
N SER A 171 -10.54 -6.41 -15.09
CA SER A 171 -11.76 -5.77 -14.60
C SER A 171 -12.03 -6.12 -13.13
N PRO A 172 -12.83 -5.31 -12.40
CA PRO A 172 -13.24 -5.62 -11.05
C PRO A 172 -13.90 -7.01 -10.92
N ALA A 173 -14.72 -7.40 -11.90
CA ALA A 173 -15.37 -8.71 -11.91
C ALA A 173 -14.38 -9.86 -11.97
N GLU A 174 -13.32 -9.77 -12.82
CA GLU A 174 -12.27 -10.78 -12.89
C GLU A 174 -11.48 -10.86 -11.59
N VAL A 175 -11.13 -9.73 -10.99
CA VAL A 175 -10.40 -9.68 -9.71
C VAL A 175 -11.26 -10.27 -8.57
N ARG A 176 -12.53 -9.94 -8.53
CA ARG A 176 -13.46 -10.43 -7.52
C ARG A 176 -13.70 -11.93 -7.62
N ALA A 177 -13.74 -12.48 -8.84
CA ALA A 177 -13.93 -13.90 -9.10
C ALA A 177 -12.83 -14.79 -8.47
N ASP A 178 -11.61 -14.27 -8.34
CA ASP A 178 -10.48 -14.92 -7.69
C ASP A 178 -10.38 -14.64 -6.16
N GLY A 179 -11.41 -14.04 -5.56
CA GLY A 179 -11.52 -13.81 -4.12
C GLY A 179 -10.90 -12.52 -3.61
N ILE A 180 -10.22 -11.76 -4.47
CA ILE A 180 -9.62 -10.47 -4.11
C ILE A 180 -10.75 -9.44 -3.94
N ASN A 181 -10.67 -8.60 -2.89
CA ASN A 181 -11.76 -7.73 -2.46
C ASN A 181 -11.47 -6.23 -2.65
N GLY A 182 -10.46 -5.88 -3.47
CA GLY A 182 -10.16 -4.50 -3.81
C GLY A 182 -9.31 -4.37 -5.07
N ILE A 183 -9.37 -3.17 -5.65
CA ILE A 183 -8.50 -2.72 -6.74
C ILE A 183 -7.82 -1.42 -6.33
N ASP A 184 -6.55 -1.29 -6.67
CA ASP A 184 -5.74 -0.10 -6.46
C ASP A 184 -5.01 0.21 -7.77
N TYR A 185 -5.65 0.95 -8.67
CA TYR A 185 -5.15 1.10 -10.03
C TYR A 185 -4.60 2.51 -10.29
N HIS A 186 -3.64 2.58 -11.20
CA HIS A 186 -3.16 3.86 -11.69
C HIS A 186 -4.32 4.70 -12.25
N TYR A 187 -4.36 5.99 -11.94
CA TYR A 187 -5.46 6.90 -12.32
C TYR A 187 -5.84 6.88 -13.80
N SER A 188 -4.88 6.52 -14.69
CA SER A 188 -5.16 6.41 -16.13
C SER A 188 -6.11 5.25 -16.46
N ARG A 189 -6.14 4.19 -15.61
CA ARG A 189 -7.07 3.07 -15.78
C ARG A 189 -8.50 3.52 -15.52
N PHE A 190 -8.73 4.25 -14.42
CA PHE A 190 -10.04 4.84 -14.14
C PHE A 190 -10.41 5.97 -15.10
N ALA A 191 -9.42 6.63 -15.72
CA ALA A 191 -9.70 7.58 -16.80
C ALA A 191 -10.19 6.91 -18.07
N ALA A 192 -9.71 5.69 -18.36
CA ALA A 192 -10.13 4.87 -19.51
C ALA A 192 -11.39 4.05 -19.21
N HIS A 193 -11.58 3.62 -17.95
CA HIS A 193 -12.69 2.79 -17.48
C HIS A 193 -13.33 3.41 -16.23
N PRO A 194 -14.03 4.55 -16.37
CA PRO A 194 -14.66 5.23 -15.24
C PRO A 194 -15.75 4.40 -14.58
N GLU A 195 -16.36 3.46 -15.31
CA GLU A 195 -17.37 2.52 -14.81
C GLU A 195 -16.82 1.52 -13.79
N TRP A 196 -15.50 1.25 -13.77
CA TRP A 196 -14.90 0.27 -12.87
C TRP A 196 -15.03 0.64 -11.38
N VAL A 197 -15.13 1.91 -11.05
CA VAL A 197 -15.37 2.34 -9.66
C VAL A 197 -16.73 1.82 -9.18
N GLN A 198 -17.77 2.05 -9.97
CA GLN A 198 -19.14 1.62 -9.63
C GLN A 198 -19.29 0.09 -9.72
N GLU A 199 -18.62 -0.54 -10.68
CA GLU A 199 -18.58 -2.00 -10.81
C GLU A 199 -17.95 -2.64 -9.57
N ALA A 200 -16.79 -2.13 -9.12
CA ALA A 200 -16.12 -2.60 -7.92
C ALA A 200 -17.01 -2.45 -6.67
N HIS A 201 -17.64 -1.29 -6.49
CA HIS A 201 -18.56 -1.06 -5.39
C HIS A 201 -19.77 -2.00 -5.41
N ALA A 202 -20.35 -2.25 -6.59
CA ALA A 202 -21.44 -3.20 -6.75
C ALA A 202 -21.06 -4.64 -6.37
N LEU A 203 -19.77 -4.97 -6.49
CA LEU A 203 -19.18 -6.26 -6.09
C LEU A 203 -18.69 -6.29 -4.63
N GLY A 204 -18.89 -5.20 -3.87
CA GLY A 204 -18.43 -5.05 -2.48
C GLY A 204 -16.91 -4.94 -2.35
N MET A 205 -16.24 -4.40 -3.37
CA MET A 205 -14.79 -4.19 -3.40
C MET A 205 -14.45 -2.76 -3.02
N SER A 206 -13.29 -2.56 -2.38
CA SER A 206 -12.69 -1.25 -2.18
C SER A 206 -11.94 -0.77 -3.43
N VAL A 207 -11.91 0.56 -3.63
CA VAL A 207 -11.23 1.20 -4.76
C VAL A 207 -10.24 2.24 -4.25
N ASN A 208 -8.95 1.98 -4.42
CA ASN A 208 -7.88 2.95 -4.27
C ASN A 208 -7.36 3.39 -5.64
N VAL A 209 -6.71 4.53 -5.70
CA VAL A 209 -6.10 5.05 -6.93
C VAL A 209 -4.73 5.66 -6.65
N TRP A 210 -3.73 5.35 -7.50
CA TRP A 210 -2.34 5.81 -7.38
C TRP A 210 -1.76 6.32 -8.71
N THR A 211 -0.63 7.02 -8.74
CA THR A 211 -0.27 8.04 -7.78
C THR A 211 -0.92 9.33 -8.24
N VAL A 212 -1.77 9.91 -7.44
CA VAL A 212 -2.63 11.02 -7.87
C VAL A 212 -2.09 12.33 -7.32
N ASP A 213 -1.34 13.03 -8.14
CA ASP A 213 -0.77 14.32 -7.84
C ASP A 213 -1.38 15.39 -8.77
N GLY A 214 -1.59 16.57 -8.24
CA GLY A 214 -2.16 17.70 -8.97
C GLY A 214 -3.69 17.78 -8.95
N GLU A 215 -4.18 19.00 -8.75
CA GLU A 215 -5.57 19.32 -8.46
C GLU A 215 -6.57 18.73 -9.45
N LYS A 216 -6.30 18.84 -10.76
CA LYS A 216 -7.23 18.38 -11.81
C LYS A 216 -7.50 16.87 -11.72
N THR A 217 -6.44 16.08 -11.47
CA THR A 217 -6.54 14.62 -11.37
C THR A 217 -7.21 14.22 -10.07
N ILE A 218 -6.87 14.87 -8.96
CA ILE A 218 -7.49 14.65 -7.64
C ILE A 218 -9.00 14.90 -7.74
N ARG A 219 -9.44 16.06 -8.26
CA ARG A 219 -10.87 16.38 -8.43
C ARG A 219 -11.58 15.37 -9.30
N LYS A 220 -10.93 14.86 -10.37
CA LYS A 220 -11.50 13.81 -11.22
C LYS A 220 -11.72 12.52 -10.45
N MET A 221 -10.75 12.06 -9.65
CA MET A 221 -10.87 10.83 -8.87
C MET A 221 -11.92 10.97 -7.75
N ILE A 222 -11.98 12.13 -7.08
CA ILE A 222 -13.07 12.45 -6.13
C ILE A 222 -14.42 12.34 -6.82
N GLY A 223 -14.56 12.92 -8.01
CA GLY A 223 -15.82 12.89 -8.79
C GLY A 223 -16.22 11.50 -9.28
N LEU A 224 -15.29 10.55 -9.42
CA LEU A 224 -15.58 9.15 -9.71
C LEU A 224 -16.04 8.36 -8.48
N GLY A 225 -15.78 8.88 -7.27
CA GLY A 225 -16.20 8.27 -6.01
C GLY A 225 -15.27 7.14 -5.54
N VAL A 226 -13.95 7.25 -5.80
CA VAL A 226 -12.97 6.31 -5.25
C VAL A 226 -12.95 6.37 -3.72
N ASP A 227 -12.61 5.26 -3.06
CA ASP A 227 -12.59 5.18 -1.58
C ASP A 227 -11.30 5.76 -0.99
N GLN A 228 -10.17 5.58 -1.68
CA GLN A 228 -8.86 6.08 -1.24
C GLN A 228 -8.14 6.77 -2.40
N ILE A 229 -7.29 7.74 -2.06
CA ILE A 229 -6.34 8.39 -2.97
C ILE A 229 -4.95 8.28 -2.39
N THR A 230 -4.09 7.54 -3.08
CA THR A 230 -2.65 7.44 -2.80
C THR A 230 -1.92 8.56 -3.54
N THR A 231 -1.23 9.43 -2.79
CA THR A 231 -0.64 10.68 -3.29
C THR A 231 0.70 11.00 -2.66
N ASN A 232 1.55 11.74 -3.39
CA ASN A 232 2.75 12.38 -2.85
C ASN A 232 2.46 13.71 -2.13
N ASP A 233 1.25 14.28 -2.33
CA ASP A 233 0.83 15.54 -1.72
C ASP A 233 -0.46 15.37 -0.90
N PRO A 234 -0.37 14.77 0.31
CA PRO A 234 -1.52 14.63 1.20
C PRO A 234 -2.18 15.96 1.58
N ALA A 235 -1.39 17.06 1.62
CA ALA A 235 -1.92 18.36 1.98
C ALA A 235 -2.87 18.91 0.91
N LEU A 236 -2.50 18.78 -0.37
CA LEU A 236 -3.35 19.18 -1.48
C LEU A 236 -4.66 18.36 -1.52
N VAL A 237 -4.57 17.05 -1.35
CA VAL A 237 -5.79 16.21 -1.32
C VAL A 237 -6.71 16.63 -0.18
N ARG A 238 -6.17 16.86 1.02
CA ARG A 238 -6.95 17.34 2.18
C ARG A 238 -7.66 18.66 1.89
N GLN A 239 -6.97 19.61 1.29
CA GLN A 239 -7.56 20.90 0.91
C GLN A 239 -8.73 20.72 -0.07
N LEU A 240 -8.60 19.81 -1.05
CA LEU A 240 -9.60 19.62 -2.09
C LEU A 240 -10.83 18.82 -1.64
N ILE A 241 -10.70 17.98 -0.61
CA ILE A 241 -11.82 17.26 0.00
C ILE A 241 -12.68 18.20 0.86
N GLN A 242 -12.08 19.23 1.47
CA GLN A 242 -12.78 20.15 2.38
C GLN A 242 -13.55 21.27 1.66
N LEU A 243 -13.43 21.37 0.33
CA LEU A 243 -14.13 22.34 -0.52
C LEU A 243 -15.41 21.76 -1.12
#